data_0249029cd28dd8a728c122ac1ab2a6a2
#
_entry.id   0249029cd28dd8a728c122ac1ab2a6a2
#
_cell.length_a   1.000
_cell.length_b   1.000
_cell.length_c   1.000
_cell.angle_alpha   90.00
_cell.angle_beta   90.00
_cell.angle_gamma   90.00
#
_symmetry.space_group_name_H-M   'P 1'
#
loop_
_entity.id
_entity.type
_entity.pdbx_description
1 polymer ?
#
loop_
_entity_poly.entity_id
_entity_poly.type
_entity_poly.pdbx_seq_one_letter_code
_entity_poly.pdbx_strand_id
1 'polypeptide(L)'
;MSPEQVAAGSDPRFLFLYALAWAGAAIAYTPFLTILLPVRVDLLAGTDNVRWLAATTFLGAIAASLANILFGWLSDVTGHRRLWVATGLLLSSGILCLFPHIERLGPLILLILLWQMALNMMLGPLAAWAGDCVPDRQKGRLGGLLAFAPASGALSGALVTVPGLADPPWRFAMVGMMAMACVLPLLLLGPSGAVATRRLQGAAIAPLPWLRAMIMRMWCARLLVQIAEAALFAYLYFWFQTIDTRFDDAITARILTLVLFLAAPCALIAGRWADRRDRPIAPLCIAALLAAIGLTAMALARGPVAAIAGFMLFGLSTNIFLALHSAQTLRVLPDDGRRGRNLGLFNLTMPSLTLVLVPTLGFSGLFAVLALLSAIAAILLRDTKRH
;
A
#
# COMPACT_ATOMS: atom_id res chain seq x y z
N MET A 1 7.53 4.78 33.13
CA MET A 1 8.82 5.01 32.44
C MET A 1 9.35 6.35 32.91
N SER A 2 10.57 6.38 33.46
CA SER A 2 11.23 7.62 33.87
C SER A 2 11.51 8.52 32.64
N PRO A 3 11.65 9.86 32.83
CA PRO A 3 12.03 10.77 31.73
C PRO A 3 13.32 10.36 31.01
N GLU A 4 14.22 9.65 31.68
CA GLU A 4 15.46 9.11 31.13
C GLU A 4 15.21 7.91 30.18
N GLN A 5 14.16 7.12 30.37
CA GLN A 5 13.78 6.03 29.45
C GLN A 5 13.12 6.53 28.16
N VAL A 6 12.58 7.75 28.17
CA VAL A 6 12.05 8.43 26.97
C VAL A 6 13.19 9.07 26.15
N ALA A 7 14.33 9.34 26.76
CA ALA A 7 15.53 9.86 26.09
C ALA A 7 16.39 8.75 25.45
N ALA A 8 16.31 7.51 25.92
CA ALA A 8 16.89 6.35 25.26
C ALA A 8 15.99 6.00 24.06
N GLY A 9 16.54 6.12 22.84
CA GLY A 9 15.81 5.77 21.62
C GLY A 9 15.15 4.40 21.71
N SER A 10 14.13 4.13 20.90
CA SER A 10 13.49 2.81 20.85
C SER A 10 14.56 1.74 20.58
N ASP A 11 14.45 0.61 21.30
CA ASP A 11 15.34 -0.55 21.12
C ASP A 11 15.43 -0.91 19.62
N PRO A 12 16.63 -1.06 19.03
CA PRO A 12 16.80 -1.54 17.66
C PRO A 12 16.01 -2.82 17.36
N ARG A 13 15.81 -3.67 18.36
CA ARG A 13 14.98 -4.88 18.28
C ARG A 13 13.53 -4.54 17.97
N PHE A 14 12.96 -3.51 18.60
CA PHE A 14 11.60 -3.09 18.34
C PHE A 14 11.44 -2.59 16.90
N LEU A 15 12.37 -1.78 16.39
CA LEU A 15 12.33 -1.30 15.01
C LEU A 15 12.35 -2.45 14.00
N PHE A 16 13.18 -3.46 14.25
CA PHE A 16 13.25 -4.66 13.40
C PHE A 16 11.96 -5.49 13.48
N LEU A 17 11.46 -5.79 14.68
CA LEU A 17 10.21 -6.53 14.88
C LEU A 17 9.02 -5.83 14.24
N TYR A 18 8.98 -4.49 14.35
CA TYR A 18 7.94 -3.69 13.75
C TYR A 18 8.03 -3.70 12.21
N ALA A 19 9.23 -3.57 11.66
CA ALA A 19 9.43 -3.66 10.21
C ALA A 19 9.08 -5.06 9.67
N LEU A 20 9.41 -6.12 10.41
CA LEU A 20 9.02 -7.49 10.08
C LEU A 20 7.49 -7.67 10.12
N ALA A 21 6.82 -7.11 11.12
CA ALA A 21 5.36 -7.14 11.21
C ALA A 21 4.71 -6.36 10.05
N TRP A 22 5.30 -5.24 9.63
CA TRP A 22 4.83 -4.48 8.48
C TRP A 22 5.05 -5.22 7.15
N ALA A 23 6.16 -5.95 7.03
CA ALA A 23 6.37 -6.90 5.92
C ALA A 23 5.30 -8.00 5.92
N GLY A 24 4.98 -8.58 7.08
CA GLY A 24 3.88 -9.54 7.24
C GLY A 24 2.52 -8.96 6.85
N ALA A 25 2.27 -7.71 7.18
CA ALA A 25 1.08 -6.98 6.73
C ALA A 25 1.03 -6.89 5.19
N ALA A 26 2.14 -6.53 4.53
CA ALA A 26 2.22 -6.50 3.07
C ALA A 26 2.06 -7.90 2.44
N ILE A 27 2.62 -8.94 3.06
CA ILE A 27 2.42 -10.34 2.67
C ILE A 27 0.95 -10.73 2.73
N ALA A 28 0.21 -10.27 3.75
CA ALA A 28 -1.20 -10.62 3.90
C ALA A 28 -2.08 -10.15 2.74
N TYR A 29 -1.78 -8.97 2.13
CA TYR A 29 -2.66 -8.41 1.10
C TYR A 29 -2.09 -8.41 -0.31
N THR A 30 -0.77 -8.28 -0.49
CA THR A 30 -0.19 -8.13 -1.85
C THR A 30 -0.48 -9.33 -2.74
N PRO A 31 -0.06 -10.59 -2.41
CA PRO A 31 -0.30 -11.72 -3.29
C PRO A 31 -1.79 -12.01 -3.48
N PHE A 32 -2.58 -11.78 -2.45
CA PHE A 32 -4.02 -11.99 -2.53
C PHE A 32 -4.67 -11.02 -3.52
N LEU A 33 -4.49 -9.72 -3.35
CA LEU A 33 -5.17 -8.73 -4.18
C LEU A 33 -4.62 -8.64 -5.61
N THR A 34 -3.31 -8.93 -5.81
CA THR A 34 -2.70 -8.79 -7.14
C THR A 34 -2.80 -10.04 -8.01
N ILE A 35 -2.90 -11.23 -7.39
CA ILE A 35 -2.80 -12.50 -8.12
C ILE A 35 -3.94 -13.44 -7.76
N LEU A 36 -4.08 -13.82 -6.48
CA LEU A 36 -5.01 -14.89 -6.11
C LEU A 36 -6.47 -14.49 -6.31
N LEU A 37 -6.84 -13.24 -5.99
CA LEU A 37 -8.19 -12.71 -6.18
C LEU A 37 -8.53 -12.55 -7.67
N PRO A 38 -7.71 -11.91 -8.52
CA PRO A 38 -7.95 -11.85 -9.96
C PRO A 38 -8.15 -13.25 -10.59
N VAL A 39 -7.27 -14.20 -10.29
CA VAL A 39 -7.40 -15.58 -10.78
C VAL A 39 -8.70 -16.22 -10.30
N ARG A 40 -9.10 -15.99 -9.02
CA ARG A 40 -10.35 -16.54 -8.51
C ARG A 40 -11.58 -15.91 -9.16
N VAL A 41 -11.56 -14.61 -9.40
CA VAL A 41 -12.62 -13.89 -10.13
C VAL A 41 -12.70 -14.37 -11.57
N ASP A 42 -11.58 -14.58 -12.25
CA ASP A 42 -11.52 -15.10 -13.61
C ASP A 42 -12.22 -16.46 -13.72
N LEU A 43 -11.92 -17.38 -12.80
CA LEU A 43 -12.53 -18.70 -12.73
C LEU A 43 -14.05 -18.68 -12.50
N LEU A 44 -14.57 -17.68 -11.78
CA LEU A 44 -15.99 -17.60 -11.41
C LEU A 44 -16.82 -16.73 -12.36
N ALA A 45 -16.23 -15.71 -12.97
CA ALA A 45 -16.93 -14.71 -13.77
C ALA A 45 -16.76 -14.90 -15.27
N GLY A 46 -15.75 -15.68 -15.71
CA GLY A 46 -15.49 -15.90 -17.15
C GLY A 46 -15.30 -14.59 -17.90
N THR A 47 -16.12 -14.34 -18.92
CA THR A 47 -16.00 -13.13 -19.77
C THR A 47 -16.26 -11.82 -19.05
N ASP A 48 -16.96 -11.82 -17.92
CA ASP A 48 -17.26 -10.63 -17.13
C ASP A 48 -16.23 -10.37 -15.99
N ASN A 49 -15.09 -11.07 -16.02
CA ASN A 49 -14.05 -11.06 -14.97
C ASN A 49 -13.58 -9.64 -14.58
N VAL A 50 -13.34 -8.76 -15.58
CA VAL A 50 -12.87 -7.38 -15.34
C VAL A 50 -13.93 -6.56 -14.58
N ARG A 51 -15.19 -6.68 -14.96
CA ARG A 51 -16.30 -5.96 -14.32
C ARG A 51 -16.49 -6.42 -12.87
N TRP A 52 -16.44 -7.73 -12.63
CA TRP A 52 -16.57 -8.29 -11.30
C TRP A 52 -15.37 -7.98 -10.42
N LEU A 53 -14.15 -8.00 -10.96
CA LEU A 53 -12.95 -7.58 -10.22
C LEU A 53 -13.03 -6.10 -9.86
N ALA A 54 -13.49 -5.24 -10.77
CA ALA A 54 -13.72 -3.83 -10.50
C ALA A 54 -14.70 -3.61 -9.34
N ALA A 55 -15.85 -4.29 -9.37
CA ALA A 55 -16.84 -4.20 -8.31
C ALA A 55 -16.30 -4.70 -6.96
N THR A 56 -15.61 -5.83 -6.94
CA THR A 56 -15.05 -6.42 -5.72
C THR A 56 -13.95 -5.56 -5.11
N THR A 57 -13.05 -5.02 -5.92
CA THR A 57 -11.97 -4.13 -5.45
C THR A 57 -12.51 -2.79 -4.97
N PHE A 58 -13.52 -2.24 -5.64
CA PHE A 58 -14.17 -1.00 -5.22
C PHE A 58 -14.87 -1.14 -3.86
N LEU A 59 -15.74 -2.13 -3.71
CA LEU A 59 -16.43 -2.40 -2.45
C LEU A 59 -15.44 -2.76 -1.33
N GLY A 60 -14.42 -3.55 -1.66
CA GLY A 60 -13.33 -3.89 -0.75
C GLY A 60 -12.56 -2.66 -0.26
N ALA A 61 -12.28 -1.68 -1.13
CA ALA A 61 -11.58 -0.45 -0.75
C ALA A 61 -12.42 0.44 0.16
N ILE A 62 -13.75 0.50 -0.05
CA ILE A 62 -14.67 1.20 0.88
C ILE A 62 -14.62 0.53 2.25
N ALA A 63 -14.78 -0.80 2.30
CA ALA A 63 -14.73 -1.55 3.55
C ALA A 63 -13.38 -1.37 4.28
N ALA A 64 -12.27 -1.42 3.53
CA ALA A 64 -10.93 -1.18 4.06
C ALA A 64 -10.78 0.20 4.69
N SER A 65 -11.23 1.24 3.99
CA SER A 65 -11.13 2.63 4.46
C SER A 65 -11.94 2.86 5.73
N LEU A 66 -13.19 2.39 5.76
CA LEU A 66 -14.06 2.49 6.92
C LEU A 66 -13.50 1.69 8.11
N ALA A 67 -13.05 0.46 7.87
CA ALA A 67 -12.47 -0.39 8.89
C ALA A 67 -11.16 0.17 9.46
N ASN A 68 -10.30 0.74 8.62
CA ASN A 68 -9.04 1.35 9.06
C ASN A 68 -9.28 2.51 10.04
N ILE A 69 -10.23 3.39 9.71
CA ILE A 69 -10.63 4.51 10.57
C ILE A 69 -11.27 3.98 11.87
N LEU A 70 -12.21 3.04 11.75
CA LEU A 70 -12.95 2.48 12.90
C LEU A 70 -12.01 1.78 13.88
N PHE A 71 -11.19 0.84 13.40
CA PHE A 71 -10.32 0.06 14.28
C PHE A 71 -9.10 0.85 14.75
N GLY A 72 -8.63 1.83 13.98
CA GLY A 72 -7.67 2.82 14.45
C GLY A 72 -8.22 3.57 15.66
N TRP A 73 -9.43 4.12 15.55
CA TRP A 73 -10.12 4.81 16.64
C TRP A 73 -10.42 3.90 17.84
N LEU A 74 -10.97 2.70 17.61
CA LEU A 74 -11.25 1.73 18.69
C LEU A 74 -9.98 1.34 19.44
N SER A 75 -8.86 1.19 18.73
CA SER A 75 -7.58 0.89 19.37
C SER A 75 -7.04 2.06 20.19
N ASP A 76 -7.33 3.30 19.81
CA ASP A 76 -7.00 4.49 20.58
C ASP A 76 -7.82 4.58 21.87
N VAL A 77 -9.12 4.32 21.78
CA VAL A 77 -10.06 4.37 22.92
C VAL A 77 -9.79 3.24 23.92
N THR A 78 -9.56 2.03 23.43
CA THR A 78 -9.34 0.86 24.30
C THR A 78 -7.93 0.77 24.85
N GLY A 79 -6.94 1.43 24.23
CA GLY A 79 -5.53 1.35 24.60
C GLY A 79 -4.86 -0.02 24.35
N HIS A 80 -5.58 -0.98 23.75
CA HIS A 80 -5.12 -2.36 23.57
C HIS A 80 -4.71 -2.66 22.12
N ARG A 81 -3.77 -1.88 21.54
CA ARG A 81 -3.32 -2.06 20.13
C ARG A 81 -2.92 -3.48 19.79
N ARG A 82 -2.19 -4.14 20.70
CA ARG A 82 -1.72 -5.52 20.51
C ARG A 82 -2.86 -6.51 20.32
N LEU A 83 -3.95 -6.37 21.09
CA LEU A 83 -5.12 -7.23 20.97
C LEU A 83 -5.80 -7.06 19.61
N TRP A 84 -6.00 -5.80 19.16
CA TRP A 84 -6.59 -5.52 17.85
C TRP A 84 -5.75 -6.06 16.70
N VAL A 85 -4.41 -5.89 16.76
CA VAL A 85 -3.50 -6.46 15.75
C VAL A 85 -3.58 -7.99 15.75
N ALA A 86 -3.57 -8.64 16.91
CA ALA A 86 -3.65 -10.09 17.01
C ALA A 86 -4.98 -10.63 16.46
N THR A 87 -6.11 -10.03 16.85
CA THR A 87 -7.43 -10.45 16.39
C THR A 87 -7.57 -10.25 14.88
N GLY A 88 -7.14 -9.09 14.37
CA GLY A 88 -7.17 -8.81 12.93
C GLY A 88 -6.31 -9.78 12.12
N LEU A 89 -5.11 -10.12 12.62
CA LEU A 89 -4.22 -11.11 12.00
C LEU A 89 -4.88 -12.50 11.92
N LEU A 90 -5.43 -12.98 13.04
CA LEU A 90 -6.05 -14.30 13.10
C LEU A 90 -7.29 -14.39 12.20
N LEU A 91 -8.16 -13.36 12.26
CA LEU A 91 -9.37 -13.32 11.44
C LEU A 91 -9.02 -13.21 9.96
N SER A 92 -8.13 -12.30 9.56
CA SER A 92 -7.77 -12.12 8.14
C SER A 92 -7.10 -13.36 7.57
N SER A 93 -6.21 -14.01 8.32
CA SER A 93 -5.56 -15.26 7.91
C SER A 93 -6.54 -16.42 7.84
N GLY A 94 -7.48 -16.53 8.80
CA GLY A 94 -8.53 -17.55 8.78
C GLY A 94 -9.50 -17.39 7.61
N ILE A 95 -9.91 -16.15 7.31
CA ILE A 95 -10.79 -15.85 6.18
C ILE A 95 -10.12 -16.19 4.84
N LEU A 96 -8.79 -16.01 4.71
CA LEU A 96 -8.07 -16.42 3.49
C LEU A 96 -8.27 -17.90 3.16
N CYS A 97 -8.33 -18.76 4.18
CA CYS A 97 -8.54 -20.20 3.97
C CYS A 97 -9.95 -20.55 3.44
N LEU A 98 -10.90 -19.62 3.50
CA LEU A 98 -12.26 -19.84 3.00
C LEU A 98 -12.42 -19.51 1.51
N PHE A 99 -11.56 -18.64 0.93
CA PHE A 99 -11.67 -18.22 -0.46
C PHE A 99 -11.68 -19.38 -1.49
N PRO A 100 -10.86 -20.44 -1.34
CA PRO A 100 -10.90 -21.57 -2.28
C PRO A 100 -12.24 -22.30 -2.36
N HIS A 101 -13.04 -22.22 -1.31
CA HIS A 101 -14.32 -22.94 -1.20
C HIS A 101 -15.53 -22.14 -1.72
N ILE A 102 -15.31 -20.89 -2.12
CA ILE A 102 -16.38 -20.03 -2.63
C ILE A 102 -16.59 -20.29 -4.12
N GLU A 103 -17.78 -20.73 -4.51
CA GLU A 103 -18.13 -21.09 -5.89
C GLU A 103 -19.01 -20.03 -6.59
N ARG A 104 -19.40 -18.96 -5.88
CA ARG A 104 -20.29 -17.92 -6.42
C ARG A 104 -19.77 -16.53 -6.14
N LEU A 105 -20.02 -15.60 -7.05
CA LEU A 105 -19.55 -14.21 -6.96
C LEU A 105 -20.14 -13.42 -5.78
N GLY A 106 -21.43 -13.62 -5.45
CA GLY A 106 -22.06 -12.95 -4.32
C GLY A 106 -21.39 -13.23 -2.98
N PRO A 107 -21.25 -14.51 -2.57
CA PRO A 107 -20.46 -14.89 -1.38
C PRO A 107 -18.99 -14.44 -1.45
N LEU A 108 -18.37 -14.42 -2.63
CA LEU A 108 -17.00 -13.90 -2.80
C LEU A 108 -16.90 -12.44 -2.38
N ILE A 109 -17.82 -11.59 -2.83
CA ILE A 109 -17.85 -10.16 -2.45
C ILE A 109 -18.00 -10.02 -0.92
N LEU A 110 -18.94 -10.75 -0.33
CA LEU A 110 -19.13 -10.69 1.13
C LEU A 110 -17.86 -11.10 1.87
N LEU A 111 -17.18 -12.17 1.41
CA LEU A 111 -15.96 -12.64 2.04
C LEU A 111 -14.82 -11.63 1.92
N ILE A 112 -14.72 -10.93 0.77
CA ILE A 112 -13.74 -9.84 0.58
C ILE A 112 -14.03 -8.68 1.53
N LEU A 113 -15.28 -8.27 1.71
CA LEU A 113 -15.63 -7.21 2.66
C LEU A 113 -15.24 -7.59 4.09
N LEU A 114 -15.55 -8.80 4.53
CA LEU A 114 -15.18 -9.31 5.85
C LEU A 114 -13.65 -9.40 6.01
N TRP A 115 -12.96 -9.89 4.98
CA TRP A 115 -11.51 -9.96 4.98
C TRP A 115 -10.85 -8.59 5.04
N GLN A 116 -11.35 -7.61 4.28
CA GLN A 116 -10.86 -6.22 4.32
C GLN A 116 -11.07 -5.59 5.70
N MET A 117 -12.20 -5.87 6.35
CA MET A 117 -12.45 -5.42 7.72
C MET A 117 -11.44 -6.04 8.68
N ALA A 118 -11.23 -7.36 8.62
CA ALA A 118 -10.27 -8.07 9.47
C ALA A 118 -8.83 -7.63 9.23
N LEU A 119 -8.43 -7.45 7.98
CA LEU A 119 -7.10 -6.95 7.63
C LEU A 119 -6.87 -5.55 8.19
N ASN A 120 -7.81 -4.64 8.03
CA ASN A 120 -7.67 -3.26 8.50
C ASN A 120 -7.85 -3.14 10.03
N MET A 121 -8.48 -4.12 10.69
CA MET A 121 -8.43 -4.30 12.14
C MET A 121 -6.98 -4.55 12.61
N MET A 122 -6.15 -5.19 11.80
CA MET A 122 -4.71 -5.34 12.06
C MET A 122 -3.94 -4.06 11.67
N LEU A 123 -4.15 -3.55 10.44
CA LEU A 123 -3.32 -2.49 9.85
C LEU A 123 -3.45 -1.14 10.56
N GLY A 124 -4.67 -0.72 10.91
CA GLY A 124 -4.91 0.57 11.57
C GLY A 124 -4.18 0.69 12.91
N PRO A 125 -4.42 -0.22 13.87
CA PRO A 125 -3.70 -0.23 15.15
C PRO A 125 -2.19 -0.47 15.00
N LEU A 126 -1.74 -1.29 14.02
CA LEU A 126 -0.33 -1.51 13.76
C LEU A 126 0.35 -0.20 13.32
N ALA A 127 -0.25 0.55 12.40
CA ALA A 127 0.27 1.85 11.97
C ALA A 127 0.37 2.85 13.12
N ALA A 128 -0.65 2.91 13.97
CA ALA A 128 -0.67 3.80 15.14
C ALA A 128 0.40 3.40 16.19
N TRP A 129 0.68 2.11 16.35
CA TRP A 129 1.67 1.61 17.31
C TRP A 129 3.07 2.16 17.06
N ALA A 130 3.50 2.34 15.80
CA ALA A 130 4.77 3.00 15.51
C ALA A 130 4.80 4.45 15.97
N GLY A 131 3.70 5.17 15.77
CA GLY A 131 3.59 6.57 16.22
C GLY A 131 3.77 6.72 17.72
N ASP A 132 3.34 5.72 18.50
CA ASP A 132 3.41 5.73 19.95
C ASP A 132 4.79 5.36 20.51
N CYS A 133 5.50 4.43 19.82
CA CYS A 133 6.72 3.81 20.35
C CYS A 133 8.00 4.35 19.72
N VAL A 134 7.95 5.00 18.56
CA VAL A 134 9.16 5.41 17.83
C VAL A 134 9.39 6.92 17.96
N PRO A 135 10.50 7.34 18.58
CA PRO A 135 10.89 8.75 18.68
C PRO A 135 11.12 9.37 17.29
N ASP A 136 10.90 10.69 17.17
CA ASP A 136 11.04 11.40 15.88
C ASP A 136 12.41 11.22 15.24
N ARG A 137 13.49 11.16 16.05
CA ARG A 137 14.86 10.91 15.57
C ARG A 137 15.04 9.57 14.86
N GLN A 138 14.21 8.58 15.14
CA GLN A 138 14.31 7.22 14.58
C GLN A 138 13.27 6.95 13.50
N LYS A 139 12.31 7.86 13.26
CA LYS A 139 11.28 7.70 12.21
C LYS A 139 11.88 7.55 10.81
N GLY A 140 12.98 8.27 10.51
CA GLY A 140 13.69 8.10 9.25
C GLY A 140 14.29 6.70 9.07
N ARG A 141 14.90 6.15 10.14
CA ARG A 141 15.44 4.78 10.14
C ARG A 141 14.32 3.75 9.99
N LEU A 142 13.21 3.94 10.71
CA LEU A 142 12.04 3.09 10.56
C LEU A 142 11.48 3.17 9.13
N GLY A 143 11.32 4.36 8.56
CA GLY A 143 10.86 4.54 7.17
C GLY A 143 11.72 3.79 6.16
N GLY A 144 13.05 3.81 6.35
CA GLY A 144 13.97 3.02 5.52
C GLY A 144 13.73 1.50 5.61
N LEU A 145 13.45 0.98 6.81
CA LEU A 145 13.13 -0.43 7.01
C LEU A 145 11.76 -0.79 6.40
N LEU A 146 10.77 0.09 6.56
CA LEU A 146 9.42 -0.12 6.00
C LEU A 146 9.38 -0.09 4.47
N ALA A 147 10.37 0.52 3.81
CA ALA A 147 10.48 0.53 2.35
C ALA A 147 10.63 -0.87 1.73
N PHE A 148 11.04 -1.87 2.51
CA PHE A 148 11.14 -3.27 2.06
C PHE A 148 9.80 -4.04 2.16
N ALA A 149 8.80 -3.51 2.84
CA ALA A 149 7.53 -4.22 3.04
C ALA A 149 6.80 -4.55 1.71
N PRO A 150 6.66 -3.63 0.75
CA PRO A 150 6.05 -3.96 -0.55
C PRO A 150 6.79 -5.07 -1.29
N ALA A 151 8.12 -5.03 -1.28
CA ALA A 151 8.95 -6.07 -1.89
C ALA A 151 8.76 -7.44 -1.23
N SER A 152 8.62 -7.48 0.11
CA SER A 152 8.31 -8.71 0.85
C SER A 152 6.95 -9.28 0.46
N GLY A 153 5.95 -8.41 0.30
CA GLY A 153 4.62 -8.79 -0.19
C GLY A 153 4.67 -9.39 -1.59
N ALA A 154 5.37 -8.75 -2.53
CA ALA A 154 5.49 -9.26 -3.89
C ALA A 154 6.30 -10.57 -3.95
N LEU A 155 7.40 -10.68 -3.19
CA LEU A 155 8.20 -11.89 -3.10
C LEU A 155 7.34 -13.07 -2.59
N SER A 156 6.46 -12.83 -1.62
CA SER A 156 5.53 -13.86 -1.15
C SER A 156 4.57 -14.30 -2.25
N GLY A 157 4.10 -13.38 -3.11
CA GLY A 157 3.32 -13.69 -4.30
C GLY A 157 4.06 -14.59 -5.27
N ALA A 158 5.31 -14.24 -5.59
CA ALA A 158 6.16 -15.08 -6.44
C ALA A 158 6.43 -16.46 -5.82
N LEU A 159 6.57 -16.54 -4.49
CA LEU A 159 6.80 -17.79 -3.79
C LEU A 159 5.57 -18.72 -3.84
N VAL A 160 4.38 -18.21 -3.52
CA VAL A 160 3.16 -19.04 -3.48
C VAL A 160 2.70 -19.48 -4.89
N THR A 161 3.18 -18.81 -5.94
CA THR A 161 2.87 -19.16 -7.33
C THR A 161 3.94 -20.03 -7.99
N VAL A 162 4.98 -20.47 -7.26
CA VAL A 162 5.98 -21.41 -7.79
C VAL A 162 5.28 -22.74 -8.16
N PRO A 163 5.43 -23.20 -9.40
CA PRO A 163 4.85 -24.48 -9.83
C PRO A 163 5.34 -25.64 -8.95
N GLY A 164 4.40 -26.46 -8.49
CA GLY A 164 4.70 -27.63 -7.66
C GLY A 164 4.96 -27.32 -6.17
N LEU A 165 5.02 -26.07 -5.73
CA LEU A 165 5.20 -25.73 -4.31
C LEU A 165 3.90 -25.91 -3.52
N ALA A 166 2.79 -25.45 -4.07
CA ALA A 166 1.46 -25.59 -3.47
C ALA A 166 0.37 -25.68 -4.52
N ASP A 167 -0.62 -26.51 -4.28
CA ASP A 167 -1.84 -26.54 -5.05
C ASP A 167 -2.62 -25.22 -4.88
N PRO A 168 -3.38 -24.78 -5.88
CA PRO A 168 -4.07 -23.48 -5.86
C PRO A 168 -4.85 -23.18 -4.56
N PRO A 169 -5.60 -24.11 -3.94
CA PRO A 169 -6.30 -23.87 -2.68
C PRO A 169 -5.34 -23.57 -1.49
N TRP A 170 -4.20 -24.27 -1.43
CA TRP A 170 -3.24 -24.10 -0.34
C TRP A 170 -2.46 -22.79 -0.40
N ARG A 171 -2.39 -22.12 -1.56
CA ARG A 171 -1.71 -20.81 -1.72
C ARG A 171 -2.27 -19.75 -0.78
N PHE A 172 -3.59 -19.75 -0.56
CA PHE A 172 -4.24 -18.80 0.37
C PHE A 172 -3.83 -19.05 1.84
N ALA A 173 -3.79 -20.31 2.25
CA ALA A 173 -3.31 -20.67 3.59
C ALA A 173 -1.84 -20.32 3.78
N MET A 174 -0.99 -20.53 2.77
CA MET A 174 0.43 -20.15 2.81
C MET A 174 0.60 -18.64 3.02
N VAL A 175 -0.18 -17.80 2.34
CA VAL A 175 -0.16 -16.35 2.54
C VAL A 175 -0.48 -16.00 3.99
N GLY A 176 -1.53 -16.58 4.56
CA GLY A 176 -1.90 -16.38 5.96
C GLY A 176 -0.81 -16.84 6.94
N MET A 177 -0.21 -17.99 6.71
CA MET A 177 0.87 -18.53 7.56
C MET A 177 2.13 -17.65 7.50
N MET A 178 2.52 -17.18 6.31
CA MET A 178 3.67 -16.27 6.14
C MET A 178 3.43 -14.93 6.83
N ALA A 179 2.22 -14.38 6.71
CA ALA A 179 1.84 -13.16 7.41
C ALA A 179 1.90 -13.34 8.93
N MET A 180 1.35 -14.45 9.45
CA MET A 180 1.43 -14.79 10.86
C MET A 180 2.87 -14.94 11.35
N ALA A 181 3.73 -15.65 10.60
CA ALA A 181 5.13 -15.85 10.96
C ALA A 181 5.89 -14.51 11.09
N CYS A 182 5.54 -13.51 10.29
CA CYS A 182 6.18 -12.19 10.33
C CYS A 182 5.58 -11.26 11.41
N VAL A 183 4.29 -11.33 11.69
CA VAL A 183 3.63 -10.43 12.66
C VAL A 183 3.72 -10.96 14.09
N LEU A 184 3.66 -12.28 14.28
CA LEU A 184 3.66 -12.93 15.59
C LEU A 184 4.88 -12.54 16.47
N PRO A 185 6.12 -12.42 15.97
CA PRO A 185 7.25 -11.97 16.77
C PRO A 185 7.04 -10.60 17.43
N LEU A 186 6.44 -9.63 16.73
CA LEU A 186 6.11 -8.34 17.32
C LEU A 186 5.05 -8.49 18.42
N LEU A 187 4.04 -9.33 18.21
CA LEU A 187 3.00 -9.61 19.18
C LEU A 187 3.54 -10.30 20.44
N LEU A 188 4.50 -11.18 20.32
CA LEU A 188 5.06 -11.92 21.44
C LEU A 188 6.15 -11.13 22.21
N LEU A 189 7.03 -10.47 21.46
CA LEU A 189 8.26 -9.86 22.00
C LEU A 189 8.20 -8.32 22.04
N GLY A 190 7.18 -7.71 21.45
CA GLY A 190 7.01 -6.26 21.45
C GLY A 190 6.65 -5.72 22.85
N PRO A 191 6.85 -4.42 23.08
CA PRO A 191 6.58 -3.80 24.38
C PRO A 191 5.09 -3.92 24.76
N SER A 192 4.84 -4.43 25.96
CA SER A 192 3.50 -4.66 26.52
C SER A 192 2.89 -3.42 27.19
N GLY A 193 3.52 -2.25 27.05
CA GLY A 193 3.06 -1.03 27.68
C GLY A 193 1.70 -0.56 27.14
N ALA A 194 0.73 -0.35 28.04
CA ALA A 194 -0.38 0.54 27.74
C ALA A 194 0.22 1.86 27.23
N VAL A 195 -0.14 2.25 26.02
CA VAL A 195 0.27 3.54 25.47
C VAL A 195 -0.17 4.58 26.48
N ALA A 196 0.80 5.18 27.17
CA ALA A 196 0.52 6.35 27.97
C ALA A 196 -0.10 7.34 26.99
N THR A 197 -1.40 7.55 27.14
CA THR A 197 -2.16 8.56 26.41
C THR A 197 -1.53 9.90 26.77
N ARG A 198 -0.44 10.23 26.09
CA ARG A 198 0.16 11.55 26.11
C ARG A 198 -0.79 12.44 25.33
N ARG A 199 -1.88 12.83 26.00
CA ARG A 199 -2.65 14.03 25.64
C ARG A 199 -1.66 15.19 25.69
N LEU A 200 -0.93 15.40 24.61
CA LEU A 200 -0.33 16.69 24.33
C LEU A 200 -1.50 17.62 24.01
N GLN A 201 -2.03 18.25 25.05
CA GLN A 201 -2.82 19.47 24.93
C GLN A 201 -1.87 20.58 24.43
N GLY A 202 -1.46 20.47 23.18
CA GLY A 202 -0.93 21.60 22.43
C GLY A 202 -2.12 22.27 21.77
N ALA A 203 -2.37 23.53 22.08
CA ALA A 203 -3.34 24.35 21.36
C ALA A 203 -3.02 24.24 19.86
N ALA A 204 -3.95 23.72 19.09
CA ALA A 204 -3.79 23.57 17.65
C ALA A 204 -3.70 24.97 17.03
N ILE A 205 -2.49 25.43 16.75
CA ILE A 205 -2.27 26.65 15.97
C ILE A 205 -2.78 26.35 14.57
N ALA A 206 -3.80 27.07 14.12
CA ALA A 206 -4.35 26.90 12.77
C ALA A 206 -3.22 27.13 11.76
N PRO A 207 -2.95 26.16 10.84
CA PRO A 207 -1.88 26.31 9.88
C PRO A 207 -2.13 27.54 8.99
N LEU A 208 -1.07 28.28 8.67
CA LEU A 208 -1.11 29.42 7.78
C LEU A 208 -1.75 29.08 6.42
N PRO A 209 -2.48 29.99 5.77
CA PRO A 209 -3.20 29.70 4.51
C PRO A 209 -2.32 29.09 3.42
N TRP A 210 -1.08 29.58 3.25
CA TRP A 210 -0.12 29.06 2.28
C TRP A 210 0.31 27.60 2.61
N LEU A 211 0.44 27.25 3.87
CA LEU A 211 0.77 25.90 4.32
C LEU A 211 -0.39 24.93 4.03
N ARG A 212 -1.65 25.39 4.22
CA ARG A 212 -2.84 24.60 3.85
C ARG A 212 -2.88 24.33 2.35
N ALA A 213 -2.60 25.34 1.51
CA ALA A 213 -2.57 25.16 0.06
C ALA A 213 -1.48 24.17 -0.37
N MET A 214 -0.29 24.24 0.23
CA MET A 214 0.81 23.31 -0.04
C MET A 214 0.44 21.86 0.37
N ILE A 215 -0.11 21.68 1.57
CA ILE A 215 -0.58 20.36 2.05
C ILE A 215 -1.65 19.79 1.11
N MET A 216 -2.60 20.61 0.67
CA MET A 216 -3.66 20.19 -0.24
C MET A 216 -3.10 19.75 -1.60
N ARG A 217 -2.16 20.50 -2.18
CA ARG A 217 -1.50 20.14 -3.45
C ARG A 217 -0.73 18.82 -3.33
N MET A 218 0.01 18.62 -2.23
CA MET A 218 0.70 17.37 -1.95
C MET A 218 -0.29 16.23 -1.80
N TRP A 219 -1.40 16.45 -1.09
CA TRP A 219 -2.44 15.44 -0.92
C TRP A 219 -3.07 15.05 -2.27
N CYS A 220 -3.47 16.05 -3.08
CA CYS A 220 -4.03 15.78 -4.41
C CYS A 220 -3.03 15.02 -5.30
N ALA A 221 -1.77 15.42 -5.33
CA ALA A 221 -0.75 14.73 -6.13
C ALA A 221 -0.58 13.27 -5.70
N ARG A 222 -0.56 13.00 -4.39
CA ARG A 222 -0.51 11.65 -3.87
C ARG A 222 -1.74 10.84 -4.27
N LEU A 223 -2.94 11.42 -4.12
CA LEU A 223 -4.19 10.75 -4.46
C LEU A 223 -4.21 10.32 -5.94
N LEU A 224 -3.79 11.21 -6.85
CA LEU A 224 -3.74 10.91 -8.28
C LEU A 224 -2.79 9.75 -8.61
N VAL A 225 -1.60 9.73 -8.02
CA VAL A 225 -0.63 8.63 -8.21
C VAL A 225 -1.12 7.34 -7.57
N GLN A 226 -1.74 7.39 -6.38
CA GLN A 226 -2.30 6.22 -5.72
C GLN A 226 -3.48 5.60 -6.48
N ILE A 227 -4.30 6.40 -7.17
CA ILE A 227 -5.35 5.88 -8.06
C ILE A 227 -4.72 5.04 -9.18
N ALA A 228 -3.63 5.52 -9.79
CA ALA A 228 -2.94 4.78 -10.83
C ALA A 228 -2.29 3.48 -10.30
N GLU A 229 -1.65 3.55 -9.12
CA GLU A 229 -1.08 2.38 -8.46
C GLU A 229 -2.16 1.34 -8.12
N ALA A 230 -3.25 1.75 -7.50
CA ALA A 230 -4.33 0.85 -7.10
C ALA A 230 -4.99 0.17 -8.32
N ALA A 231 -5.16 0.92 -9.41
CA ALA A 231 -5.67 0.37 -10.66
C ALA A 231 -4.76 -0.74 -11.20
N LEU A 232 -3.46 -0.48 -11.30
CA LEU A 232 -2.50 -1.48 -11.79
C LEU A 232 -2.33 -2.64 -10.83
N PHE A 233 -2.33 -2.38 -9.53
CA PHE A 233 -2.27 -3.43 -8.53
C PHE A 233 -3.41 -4.46 -8.68
N ALA A 234 -4.61 -4.01 -9.05
CA ALA A 234 -5.77 -4.87 -9.24
C ALA A 234 -5.82 -5.55 -10.63
N TYR A 235 -5.42 -4.83 -11.69
CA TYR A 235 -5.68 -5.28 -13.07
C TYR A 235 -4.45 -5.75 -13.82
N LEU A 236 -3.26 -5.70 -13.23
CA LEU A 236 -1.99 -6.06 -13.87
C LEU A 236 -2.03 -7.45 -14.50
N TYR A 237 -2.55 -8.43 -13.78
CA TYR A 237 -2.68 -9.80 -14.25
C TYR A 237 -3.52 -9.87 -15.53
N PHE A 238 -4.72 -9.30 -15.53
CA PHE A 238 -5.59 -9.33 -16.70
C PHE A 238 -5.02 -8.55 -17.88
N TRP A 239 -4.40 -7.40 -17.61
CA TRP A 239 -3.76 -6.65 -18.67
C TRP A 239 -2.63 -7.41 -19.34
N PHE A 240 -1.75 -8.05 -18.59
CA PHE A 240 -0.69 -8.86 -19.15
C PHE A 240 -1.25 -10.00 -20.00
N GLN A 241 -2.31 -10.66 -19.57
CA GLN A 241 -2.98 -11.70 -20.36
C GLN A 241 -3.58 -11.18 -21.67
N THR A 242 -4.02 -9.92 -21.75
CA THR A 242 -4.47 -9.32 -23.01
C THR A 242 -3.33 -9.08 -24.00
N ILE A 243 -2.09 -8.95 -23.52
CA ILE A 243 -0.90 -8.77 -24.37
C ILE A 243 -0.39 -10.12 -24.88
N ASP A 244 -0.30 -11.11 -23.99
CA ASP A 244 0.17 -12.46 -24.31
C ASP A 244 -0.36 -13.46 -23.27
N THR A 245 -1.03 -14.49 -23.73
CA THR A 245 -1.62 -15.55 -22.86
C THR A 245 -0.56 -16.35 -22.09
N ARG A 246 0.72 -16.23 -22.46
CA ARG A 246 1.83 -16.83 -21.72
C ARG A 246 2.12 -16.14 -20.36
N PHE A 247 1.60 -14.94 -20.14
CA PHE A 247 1.68 -14.29 -18.83
C PHE A 247 0.71 -14.96 -17.85
N ASP A 248 1.19 -16.00 -17.21
CA ASP A 248 0.50 -16.67 -16.11
C ASP A 248 0.65 -15.90 -14.78
N ASP A 249 0.07 -16.45 -13.73
CA ASP A 249 0.14 -15.91 -12.37
C ASP A 249 1.59 -15.84 -11.85
N ALA A 250 2.42 -16.85 -12.16
CA ALA A 250 3.80 -16.93 -11.71
C ALA A 250 4.69 -15.89 -12.40
N ILE A 251 4.55 -15.71 -13.71
CA ILE A 251 5.32 -14.70 -14.46
C ILE A 251 4.92 -13.30 -14.00
N THR A 252 3.63 -13.03 -13.85
CA THR A 252 3.13 -11.74 -13.36
C THR A 252 3.67 -11.43 -11.95
N ALA A 253 3.64 -12.41 -11.06
CA ALA A 253 4.19 -12.28 -9.71
C ALA A 253 5.69 -11.98 -9.69
N ARG A 254 6.47 -12.63 -10.57
CA ARG A 254 7.91 -12.40 -10.69
C ARG A 254 8.22 -11.00 -11.20
N ILE A 255 7.48 -10.51 -12.19
CA ILE A 255 7.65 -9.14 -12.72
C ILE A 255 7.33 -8.12 -11.63
N LEU A 256 6.23 -8.29 -10.92
CA LEU A 256 5.85 -7.42 -9.79
C LEU A 256 6.93 -7.42 -8.69
N THR A 257 7.44 -8.61 -8.34
CA THR A 257 8.50 -8.77 -7.35
C THR A 257 9.76 -8.03 -7.75
N LEU A 258 10.18 -8.17 -9.01
CA LEU A 258 11.38 -7.49 -9.52
C LEU A 258 11.25 -5.98 -9.43
N VAL A 259 10.09 -5.43 -9.83
CA VAL A 259 9.80 -4.00 -9.76
C VAL A 259 9.88 -3.50 -8.31
N LEU A 260 9.19 -4.15 -7.39
CA LEU A 260 9.14 -3.71 -5.99
C LEU A 260 10.47 -3.91 -5.26
N PHE A 261 11.24 -4.95 -5.62
CA PHE A 261 12.58 -5.17 -5.07
C PHE A 261 13.56 -4.08 -5.51
N LEU A 262 13.50 -3.67 -6.78
CA LEU A 262 14.34 -2.59 -7.32
C LEU A 262 13.88 -1.20 -6.85
N ALA A 263 12.61 -1.03 -6.52
CA ALA A 263 12.07 0.26 -6.11
C ALA A 263 12.68 0.77 -4.77
N ALA A 264 12.95 -0.13 -3.82
CA ALA A 264 13.48 0.25 -2.51
C ALA A 264 14.87 0.92 -2.60
N PRO A 265 15.90 0.32 -3.24
CA PRO A 265 17.20 0.98 -3.40
C PRO A 265 17.10 2.25 -4.25
N CYS A 266 16.28 2.26 -5.30
CA CYS A 266 16.07 3.46 -6.12
C CYS A 266 15.45 4.62 -5.31
N ALA A 267 14.48 4.34 -4.44
CA ALA A 267 13.89 5.34 -3.55
C ALA A 267 14.94 5.91 -2.56
N LEU A 268 15.81 5.05 -2.00
CA LEU A 268 16.90 5.49 -1.13
C LEU A 268 17.92 6.39 -1.87
N ILE A 269 18.28 6.04 -3.09
CA ILE A 269 19.19 6.84 -3.93
C ILE A 269 18.55 8.20 -4.25
N ALA A 270 17.27 8.20 -4.66
CA ALA A 270 16.53 9.42 -4.97
C ALA A 270 16.36 10.32 -3.74
N GLY A 271 16.12 9.74 -2.55
CA GLY A 271 16.04 10.46 -1.29
C GLY A 271 17.37 11.13 -0.92
N ARG A 272 18.48 10.38 -1.00
CA ARG A 272 19.82 10.94 -0.76
C ARG A 272 20.19 12.04 -1.74
N TRP A 273 19.80 11.91 -3.00
CA TRP A 273 20.01 12.94 -4.01
C TRP A 273 19.20 14.20 -3.69
N ALA A 274 17.96 14.06 -3.24
CA ALA A 274 17.09 15.16 -2.81
C ALA A 274 17.72 15.94 -1.64
N ASP A 275 18.17 15.21 -0.60
CA ASP A 275 18.77 15.79 0.60
C ASP A 275 20.10 16.51 0.27
N ARG A 276 20.97 15.93 -0.57
CA ARG A 276 22.25 16.55 -0.98
C ARG A 276 22.07 17.82 -1.81
N ARG A 277 20.98 17.95 -2.55
CA ARG A 277 20.69 19.08 -3.43
C ARG A 277 19.75 20.11 -2.81
N ASP A 278 19.27 19.85 -1.59
CA ASP A 278 18.23 20.66 -0.92
C ASP A 278 17.00 20.89 -1.81
N ARG A 279 16.59 19.84 -2.51
CA ARG A 279 15.46 19.87 -3.46
C ARG A 279 14.47 18.74 -3.18
N PRO A 280 13.77 18.78 -2.06
CA PRO A 280 12.94 17.66 -1.59
C PRO A 280 11.76 17.32 -2.52
N ILE A 281 11.26 18.28 -3.30
CA ILE A 281 10.12 18.12 -4.21
C ILE A 281 10.54 17.68 -5.62
N ALA A 282 11.78 17.95 -6.02
CA ALA A 282 12.23 17.65 -7.38
C ALA A 282 12.11 16.16 -7.76
N PRO A 283 12.56 15.18 -6.92
CA PRO A 283 12.42 13.77 -7.26
C PRO A 283 10.97 13.31 -7.30
N LEU A 284 10.06 13.93 -6.55
CA LEU A 284 8.62 13.64 -6.62
C LEU A 284 8.05 14.03 -7.99
N CYS A 285 8.39 15.23 -8.48
CA CYS A 285 7.97 15.68 -9.82
C CYS A 285 8.52 14.76 -10.91
N ILE A 286 9.81 14.39 -10.82
CA ILE A 286 10.46 13.51 -11.80
C ILE A 286 9.79 12.13 -11.77
N ALA A 287 9.56 11.56 -10.59
CA ALA A 287 8.93 10.26 -10.45
C ALA A 287 7.49 10.25 -11.00
N ALA A 288 6.69 11.30 -10.74
CA ALA A 288 5.34 11.42 -11.29
C ALA A 288 5.34 11.52 -12.83
N LEU A 289 6.30 12.25 -13.43
CA LEU A 289 6.47 12.33 -14.88
C LEU A 289 6.90 10.98 -15.48
N LEU A 290 7.85 10.31 -14.88
CA LEU A 290 8.29 8.99 -15.32
C LEU A 290 7.17 7.94 -15.20
N ALA A 291 6.34 8.04 -14.15
CA ALA A 291 5.14 7.21 -14.02
C ALA A 291 4.15 7.47 -15.17
N ALA A 292 3.92 8.74 -15.55
CA ALA A 292 3.08 9.08 -16.69
C ALA A 292 3.63 8.54 -18.01
N ILE A 293 4.95 8.62 -18.22
CA ILE A 293 5.63 8.04 -19.40
C ILE A 293 5.47 6.52 -19.42
N GLY A 294 5.66 5.85 -18.27
CA GLY A 294 5.47 4.42 -18.13
C GLY A 294 4.04 3.98 -18.50
N LEU A 295 3.03 4.69 -18.00
CA LEU A 295 1.61 4.43 -18.32
C LEU A 295 1.31 4.66 -19.81
N THR A 296 1.90 5.71 -20.40
CA THR A 296 1.77 5.94 -21.86
C THR A 296 2.41 4.80 -22.67
N ALA A 297 3.58 4.32 -22.24
CA ALA A 297 4.21 3.18 -22.87
C ALA A 297 3.35 1.90 -22.76
N MET A 298 2.71 1.69 -21.59
CA MET A 298 1.77 0.59 -21.39
C MET A 298 0.51 0.72 -22.29
N ALA A 299 -0.03 1.92 -22.44
CA ALA A 299 -1.19 2.17 -23.32
C ALA A 299 -0.90 1.85 -24.79
N LEU A 300 0.35 2.03 -25.22
CA LEU A 300 0.81 1.82 -26.58
C LEU A 300 1.46 0.43 -26.80
N ALA A 301 1.63 -0.35 -25.73
CA ALA A 301 2.31 -1.65 -25.80
C ALA A 301 1.53 -2.64 -26.67
N ARG A 302 2.23 -3.23 -27.67
CA ARG A 302 1.69 -4.26 -28.56
C ARG A 302 2.38 -5.62 -28.40
N GLY A 303 3.30 -5.75 -27.45
CA GLY A 303 4.04 -6.99 -27.23
C GLY A 303 4.68 -7.05 -25.84
N PRO A 304 5.13 -8.26 -25.45
CA PRO A 304 5.60 -8.55 -24.09
C PRO A 304 6.70 -7.63 -23.58
N VAL A 305 7.71 -7.36 -24.41
CA VAL A 305 8.87 -6.54 -24.01
C VAL A 305 8.46 -5.10 -23.71
N ALA A 306 7.64 -4.49 -24.58
CA ALA A 306 7.13 -3.13 -24.39
C ALA A 306 6.22 -3.05 -23.14
N ALA A 307 5.40 -4.08 -22.93
CA ALA A 307 4.52 -4.16 -21.76
C ALA A 307 5.31 -4.23 -20.45
N ILE A 308 6.31 -5.11 -20.36
CA ILE A 308 7.18 -5.24 -19.19
C ILE A 308 7.95 -3.94 -18.96
N ALA A 309 8.56 -3.36 -20.00
CA ALA A 309 9.35 -2.12 -19.87
C ALA A 309 8.47 -0.94 -19.39
N GLY A 310 7.27 -0.78 -19.95
CA GLY A 310 6.30 0.23 -19.52
C GLY A 310 5.90 0.05 -18.06
N PHE A 311 5.56 -1.18 -17.67
CA PHE A 311 5.20 -1.48 -16.28
C PHE A 311 6.37 -1.30 -15.32
N MET A 312 7.59 -1.71 -15.68
CA MET A 312 8.79 -1.47 -14.86
C MET A 312 9.02 0.02 -14.62
N LEU A 313 8.93 0.84 -15.68
CA LEU A 313 9.10 2.29 -15.56
C LEU A 313 8.02 2.90 -14.66
N PHE A 314 6.75 2.54 -14.86
CA PHE A 314 5.65 2.99 -14.01
C PHE A 314 5.82 2.55 -12.56
N GLY A 315 6.00 1.26 -12.32
CA GLY A 315 6.03 0.69 -10.98
C GLY A 315 7.21 1.19 -10.15
N LEU A 316 8.42 1.28 -10.74
CA LEU A 316 9.57 1.87 -10.05
C LEU A 316 9.29 3.33 -9.69
N SER A 317 8.82 4.12 -10.65
CA SER A 317 8.57 5.55 -10.46
C SER A 317 7.50 5.82 -9.41
N THR A 318 6.40 5.07 -9.43
CA THR A 318 5.30 5.20 -8.46
C THR A 318 5.75 4.85 -7.05
N ASN A 319 6.49 3.76 -6.88
CA ASN A 319 6.99 3.38 -5.56
C ASN A 319 8.01 4.38 -5.01
N ILE A 320 8.91 4.92 -5.85
CA ILE A 320 9.82 6.01 -5.47
C ILE A 320 9.01 7.25 -5.04
N PHE A 321 7.99 7.62 -5.82
CA PHE A 321 7.12 8.74 -5.50
C PHE A 321 6.46 8.57 -4.13
N LEU A 322 5.80 7.44 -3.87
CA LEU A 322 5.06 7.20 -2.65
C LEU A 322 5.97 7.15 -1.41
N ALA A 323 7.15 6.54 -1.54
CA ALA A 323 8.14 6.50 -0.46
C ALA A 323 8.63 7.90 -0.07
N LEU A 324 9.05 8.70 -1.06
CA LEU A 324 9.54 10.05 -0.83
C LEU A 324 8.42 11.01 -0.39
N HIS A 325 7.23 10.87 -0.95
CA HIS A 325 6.07 11.67 -0.58
C HIS A 325 5.69 11.44 0.88
N SER A 326 5.68 10.20 1.35
CA SER A 326 5.40 9.88 2.75
C SER A 326 6.43 10.54 3.69
N ALA A 327 7.71 10.52 3.34
CA ALA A 327 8.76 11.19 4.09
C ALA A 327 8.57 12.72 4.13
N GLN A 328 8.19 13.34 3.01
CA GLN A 328 7.94 14.80 2.97
C GLN A 328 6.67 15.20 3.73
N THR A 329 5.61 14.39 3.63
CA THR A 329 4.37 14.64 4.38
C THR A 329 4.62 14.67 5.89
N LEU A 330 5.46 13.76 6.41
CA LEU A 330 5.84 13.74 7.83
C LEU A 330 6.63 14.99 8.28
N ARG A 331 7.36 15.65 7.35
CA ARG A 331 8.08 16.90 7.63
C ARG A 331 7.17 18.13 7.68
N VAL A 332 6.07 18.11 6.91
CA VAL A 332 5.19 19.26 6.69
C VAL A 332 3.96 19.26 7.60
N LEU A 333 3.50 18.08 8.06
CA LEU A 333 2.33 17.97 8.92
C LEU A 333 2.61 18.46 10.34
N PRO A 334 1.79 19.40 10.88
CA PRO A 334 1.88 19.82 12.28
C PRO A 334 1.63 18.65 13.24
N ASP A 335 2.22 18.77 14.43
CA ASP A 335 2.15 17.74 15.50
C ASP A 335 0.91 17.94 16.38
N ASP A 336 -0.29 17.90 15.81
CA ASP A 336 -1.56 18.26 16.47
C ASP A 336 -2.40 17.05 16.98
N GLY A 337 -1.77 15.91 17.25
CA GLY A 337 -2.43 14.72 17.84
C GLY A 337 -3.44 14.03 16.92
N ARG A 338 -3.65 14.52 15.69
CA ARG A 338 -4.60 13.99 14.69
C ARG A 338 -3.90 13.30 13.51
N ARG A 339 -2.62 12.95 13.70
CA ARG A 339 -1.79 12.34 12.64
C ARG A 339 -2.40 11.06 12.05
N GLY A 340 -2.99 10.18 12.88
CA GLY A 340 -3.61 8.93 12.43
C GLY A 340 -4.78 9.18 11.48
N ARG A 341 -5.67 10.10 11.84
CA ARG A 341 -6.80 10.49 10.97
C ARG A 341 -6.32 11.13 9.67
N ASN A 342 -5.34 12.02 9.74
CA ASN A 342 -4.81 12.71 8.58
C ASN A 342 -4.08 11.74 7.63
N LEU A 343 -3.34 10.77 8.16
CA LEU A 343 -2.72 9.69 7.37
C LEU A 343 -3.78 8.76 6.75
N GLY A 344 -4.86 8.45 7.46
CA GLY A 344 -5.99 7.68 6.93
C GLY A 344 -6.65 8.38 5.73
N LEU A 345 -6.82 9.70 5.79
CA LEU A 345 -7.32 10.49 4.66
C LEU A 345 -6.36 10.48 3.45
N PHE A 346 -5.05 10.42 3.69
CA PHE A 346 -4.05 10.30 2.62
C PHE A 346 -4.05 8.92 1.93
N ASN A 347 -4.56 7.90 2.58
CA ASN A 347 -4.64 6.54 2.04
C ASN A 347 -6.00 6.21 1.40
N LEU A 348 -6.89 7.19 1.24
CA LEU A 348 -8.12 7.01 0.47
C LEU A 348 -7.79 6.72 -0.99
N THR A 349 -7.91 5.45 -1.37
CA THR A 349 -7.85 5.03 -2.77
C THR A 349 -9.24 5.04 -3.35
N MET A 350 -9.41 5.64 -4.53
CA MET A 350 -10.67 5.61 -5.27
C MET A 350 -10.54 4.71 -6.51
N PRO A 351 -10.74 3.40 -6.38
CA PRO A 351 -10.73 2.49 -7.55
C PRO A 351 -11.95 2.64 -8.45
N SER A 352 -12.85 3.58 -8.15
CA SER A 352 -14.08 3.85 -8.92
C SER A 352 -13.85 4.20 -10.39
N LEU A 353 -12.73 4.83 -10.73
CA LEU A 353 -12.36 5.13 -12.11
C LEU A 353 -12.21 3.87 -12.97
N THR A 354 -11.68 2.79 -12.42
CA THR A 354 -11.46 1.55 -13.14
C THR A 354 -12.76 0.82 -13.48
N LEU A 355 -13.76 0.94 -12.60
CA LEU A 355 -15.09 0.36 -12.82
C LEU A 355 -15.77 0.86 -14.09
N VAL A 356 -15.52 2.13 -14.45
CA VAL A 356 -16.12 2.78 -15.61
C VAL A 356 -15.21 2.72 -16.83
N LEU A 357 -13.92 2.98 -16.66
CA LEU A 357 -12.99 3.18 -17.77
C LEU A 357 -12.62 1.88 -18.49
N VAL A 358 -12.43 0.77 -17.78
CA VAL A 358 -12.02 -0.49 -18.42
C VAL A 358 -13.12 -1.04 -19.32
N PRO A 359 -14.40 -1.13 -18.89
CA PRO A 359 -15.47 -1.60 -19.78
C PRO A 359 -15.76 -0.69 -20.97
N THR A 360 -15.48 0.64 -20.85
CA THR A 360 -15.83 1.61 -21.90
C THR A 360 -14.69 1.89 -22.87
N LEU A 361 -13.45 1.98 -22.38
CA LEU A 361 -12.28 2.42 -23.14
C LEU A 361 -11.18 1.34 -23.25
N GLY A 362 -11.35 0.19 -22.61
CA GLY A 362 -10.34 -0.84 -22.49
C GLY A 362 -9.12 -0.41 -21.65
N PHE A 363 -8.12 -1.27 -21.60
CA PHE A 363 -6.90 -1.00 -20.81
C PHE A 363 -6.08 0.17 -21.36
N SER A 364 -6.01 0.35 -22.69
CA SER A 364 -5.27 1.46 -23.30
C SER A 364 -5.89 2.81 -22.92
N GLY A 365 -7.21 2.92 -22.91
CA GLY A 365 -7.92 4.12 -22.46
C GLY A 365 -7.75 4.37 -20.97
N LEU A 366 -7.82 3.33 -20.15
CA LEU A 366 -7.53 3.42 -18.71
C LEU A 366 -6.12 4.01 -18.49
N PHE A 367 -5.10 3.43 -19.13
CA PHE A 367 -3.72 3.89 -18.92
C PHE A 367 -3.48 5.30 -19.44
N ALA A 368 -4.13 5.72 -20.53
CA ALA A 368 -4.07 7.09 -21.01
C ALA A 368 -4.62 8.09 -19.96
N VAL A 369 -5.76 7.78 -19.36
CA VAL A 369 -6.34 8.60 -18.27
C VAL A 369 -5.40 8.62 -17.05
N LEU A 370 -4.89 7.48 -16.62
CA LEU A 370 -3.97 7.40 -15.48
C LEU A 370 -2.64 8.12 -15.74
N ALA A 371 -2.16 8.12 -16.99
CA ALA A 371 -1.00 8.89 -17.40
C ALA A 371 -1.25 10.39 -17.26
N LEU A 372 -2.43 10.86 -17.68
CA LEU A 372 -2.85 12.26 -17.51
C LEU A 372 -2.91 12.64 -16.02
N LEU A 373 -3.50 11.80 -15.17
CA LEU A 373 -3.56 12.04 -13.72
C LEU A 373 -2.16 12.13 -13.10
N SER A 374 -1.24 11.26 -13.50
CA SER A 374 0.15 11.29 -13.03
C SER A 374 0.91 12.55 -13.51
N ALA A 375 0.64 13.00 -14.73
CA ALA A 375 1.20 14.25 -15.24
C ALA A 375 0.64 15.48 -14.48
N ILE A 376 -0.65 15.50 -14.17
CA ILE A 376 -1.28 16.55 -13.34
C ILE A 376 -0.63 16.56 -11.94
N ALA A 377 -0.38 15.38 -11.33
CA ALA A 377 0.31 15.29 -10.05
C ALA A 377 1.70 15.96 -10.09
N ALA A 378 2.46 15.76 -11.18
CA ALA A 378 3.75 16.42 -11.35
C ALA A 378 3.64 17.95 -11.47
N ILE A 379 2.61 18.46 -12.16
CA ILE A 379 2.35 19.91 -12.29
C ILE A 379 1.98 20.52 -10.94
N LEU A 380 1.08 19.87 -10.17
CA LEU A 380 0.68 20.33 -8.83
C LEU A 380 1.88 20.49 -7.89
N LEU A 381 2.86 19.59 -7.98
CA LEU A 381 4.07 19.64 -7.16
C LEU A 381 5.08 20.69 -7.63
N ARG A 382 5.12 21.00 -8.93
CA ARG A 382 6.02 22.02 -9.49
C ARG A 382 5.72 23.42 -8.94
N ASP A 383 4.45 23.73 -8.76
CA ASP A 383 4.00 25.04 -8.27
C ASP A 383 4.26 25.27 -6.77
N THR A 384 4.60 24.22 -6.00
CA THR A 384 4.96 24.36 -4.59
C THR A 384 6.34 25.01 -4.36
N LYS A 385 7.14 25.24 -5.43
CA LYS A 385 8.46 25.88 -5.36
C LYS A 385 8.43 27.42 -5.37
N ARG A 386 7.29 28.05 -5.54
CA ARG A 386 7.19 29.51 -5.78
C ARG A 386 6.87 30.35 -4.53
N HIS A 387 6.95 29.75 -3.33
CA HIS A 387 6.73 30.50 -2.09
C HIS A 387 7.79 30.13 -1.02
#